data_8eac7f45b260ad821fa196cefb230c70
#
_entry.id   8eac7f45b260ad821fa196cefb230c70
#
_cell.length_a   1.000
_cell.length_b   1.000
_cell.length_c   1.000
_cell.angle_alpha   90.00
_cell.angle_beta   90.00
_cell.angle_gamma   90.00
#
_symmetry.space_group_name_H-M   'P 1'
#
loop_
_entity.id
_entity.type
_entity.pdbx_description
1 polymer ?
#
loop_
_entity_poly.entity_id
_entity_poly.type
_entity_poly.pdbx_seq_one_letter_code
_entity_poly.pdbx_strand_id
1 'polypeptide(L)'
;MNQDTLSTKPIPTNERLIMALDFPSIEEAKALVEELGDSVVFYKVGMELFMAGDYFAFIEWLKARNKKIFVDLKFFDIPATVGRAIKALSSKGVDMATIHGNDSIMQAAAKNKGALKVLAVTALTSLDRGDLDDLGFQCDVQQLVLSRAKRALAIGCDGIVSSGLEVRMLRESLDHNLLVITPGVRPVDN
;
A
#
# COMPACT_ATOMS: atom_id res chain seq x y z
N MET A 1 -19.91 1.22 -10.36
CA MET A 1 -18.49 0.85 -10.54
C MET A 1 -18.44 -0.15 -11.68
N ASN A 2 -17.66 0.11 -12.72
CA ASN A 2 -17.58 -0.81 -13.85
C ASN A 2 -16.83 -2.07 -13.39
N GLN A 3 -17.40 -3.27 -13.60
CA GLN A 3 -16.80 -4.53 -13.13
C GLN A 3 -15.40 -4.75 -13.71
N ASP A 4 -15.11 -4.16 -14.86
CA ASP A 4 -13.83 -4.27 -15.56
C ASP A 4 -12.63 -3.62 -14.86
N THR A 5 -12.88 -2.83 -13.80
CA THR A 5 -11.81 -2.18 -13.01
C THR A 5 -11.50 -2.90 -11.69
N LEU A 6 -12.19 -3.99 -11.39
CA LEU A 6 -12.01 -4.74 -10.14
C LEU A 6 -10.91 -5.79 -10.27
N SER A 7 -10.25 -6.09 -9.16
CA SER A 7 -9.36 -7.25 -9.07
C SER A 7 -10.15 -8.55 -9.18
N THR A 8 -9.58 -9.57 -9.82
CA THR A 8 -10.12 -10.94 -9.83
C THR A 8 -9.83 -11.69 -8.52
N LYS A 9 -8.97 -11.15 -7.65
CA LYS A 9 -8.78 -11.72 -6.30
C LYS A 9 -10.07 -11.60 -5.50
N PRO A 10 -10.46 -12.64 -4.73
CA PRO A 10 -11.63 -12.56 -3.86
C PRO A 10 -11.32 -11.57 -2.72
N ILE A 11 -11.94 -10.40 -2.76
CA ILE A 11 -11.82 -9.37 -1.72
C ILE A 11 -13.21 -9.16 -1.12
N PRO A 12 -13.42 -9.48 0.16
CA PRO A 12 -14.67 -9.18 0.85
C PRO A 12 -15.02 -7.70 0.73
N THR A 13 -16.31 -7.39 0.62
CA THR A 13 -16.73 -5.99 0.39
C THR A 13 -16.29 -5.06 1.51
N ASN A 14 -16.36 -5.50 2.76
CA ASN A 14 -15.91 -4.75 3.94
C ASN A 14 -14.38 -4.58 4.04
N GLU A 15 -13.60 -5.29 3.22
CA GLU A 15 -12.13 -5.15 3.13
C GLU A 15 -11.68 -4.22 1.99
N ARG A 16 -12.62 -3.71 1.19
CA ARG A 16 -12.29 -2.82 0.08
C ARG A 16 -12.01 -1.38 0.53
N LEU A 17 -12.57 -0.98 1.67
CA LEU A 17 -12.26 0.29 2.30
C LEU A 17 -11.09 0.11 3.27
N ILE A 18 -10.06 0.92 3.10
CA ILE A 18 -8.92 1.00 4.02
C ILE A 18 -8.91 2.42 4.60
N MET A 19 -9.16 2.53 5.90
CA MET A 19 -9.15 3.81 6.59
C MET A 19 -7.70 4.19 6.93
N ALA A 20 -7.28 5.38 6.50
CA ALA A 20 -5.97 5.91 6.85
C ALA A 20 -6.01 6.52 8.25
N LEU A 21 -5.10 6.07 9.11
CA LEU A 21 -4.91 6.62 10.45
C LEU A 21 -3.70 7.57 10.42
N ASP A 22 -3.89 8.71 9.76
CA ASP A 22 -2.88 9.78 9.70
C ASP A 22 -3.18 10.75 10.84
N PHE A 23 -2.68 10.44 12.04
CA PHE A 23 -2.90 11.18 13.30
C PHE A 23 -1.59 11.49 14.01
N PRO A 24 -1.50 12.61 14.72
CA PRO A 24 -0.31 12.99 15.45
C PRO A 24 -0.09 12.19 16.74
N SER A 25 -1.08 11.39 17.17
CA SER A 25 -0.97 10.54 18.37
C SER A 25 -1.66 9.19 18.20
N ILE A 26 -1.16 8.21 18.94
CA ILE A 26 -1.75 6.86 19.02
C ILE A 26 -3.13 6.90 19.68
N GLU A 27 -3.34 7.80 20.64
CA GLU A 27 -4.58 7.97 21.37
C GLU A 27 -5.72 8.42 20.45
N GLU A 28 -5.45 9.40 19.57
CA GLU A 28 -6.43 9.88 18.60
C GLU A 28 -6.76 8.78 17.56
N ALA A 29 -5.75 8.06 17.11
CA ALA A 29 -5.95 6.93 16.21
C ALA A 29 -6.81 5.83 16.85
N LYS A 30 -6.59 5.50 18.13
CA LYS A 30 -7.43 4.54 18.89
C LYS A 30 -8.86 5.04 19.03
N ALA A 31 -9.05 6.31 19.35
CA ALA A 31 -10.39 6.89 19.51
C ALA A 31 -11.22 6.74 18.23
N LEU A 32 -10.63 7.04 17.05
CA LEU A 32 -11.32 6.85 15.79
C LEU A 32 -11.63 5.36 15.51
N VAL A 33 -10.69 4.45 15.77
CA VAL A 33 -10.93 3.01 15.57
C VAL A 33 -12.06 2.50 16.46
N GLU A 34 -12.16 2.98 17.71
CA GLU A 34 -13.24 2.64 18.64
C GLU A 34 -14.58 3.23 18.19
N GLU A 35 -14.60 4.48 17.73
CA GLU A 35 -15.78 5.14 17.18
C GLU A 35 -16.34 4.40 15.96
N LEU A 36 -15.48 3.99 15.03
CA LEU A 36 -15.86 3.27 13.81
C LEU A 36 -16.29 1.82 14.09
N GLY A 37 -15.85 1.24 15.19
CA GLY A 37 -16.20 -0.13 15.59
C GLY A 37 -16.04 -1.14 14.47
N ASP A 38 -17.10 -1.91 14.19
CA ASP A 38 -17.11 -2.94 13.15
C ASP A 38 -17.44 -2.43 11.75
N SER A 39 -17.76 -1.14 11.60
CA SER A 39 -18.01 -0.50 10.31
C SER A 39 -16.77 -0.48 9.42
N VAL A 40 -15.58 -0.46 10.02
CA VAL A 40 -14.30 -0.52 9.33
C VAL A 40 -13.45 -1.64 9.92
N VAL A 41 -12.96 -2.50 9.05
CA VAL A 41 -12.14 -3.66 9.44
C VAL A 41 -10.68 -3.53 9.02
N PHE A 42 -10.34 -2.59 8.13
CA PHE A 42 -9.02 -2.47 7.56
C PHE A 42 -8.46 -1.05 7.73
N TYR A 43 -7.27 -0.95 8.33
CA TYR A 43 -6.64 0.33 8.67
C TYR A 43 -5.24 0.44 8.09
N LYS A 44 -4.90 1.61 7.54
CA LYS A 44 -3.56 1.97 7.11
C LYS A 44 -2.85 2.74 8.22
N VAL A 45 -1.67 2.27 8.59
CA VAL A 45 -0.79 2.91 9.57
C VAL A 45 0.50 3.33 8.88
N GLY A 46 0.74 4.64 8.84
CA GLY A 46 1.79 5.26 8.06
C GLY A 46 2.92 5.85 8.91
N MET A 47 3.71 6.70 8.26
CA MET A 47 4.92 7.29 8.84
C MET A 47 4.60 8.24 10.01
N GLU A 48 3.49 8.97 9.96
CA GLU A 48 3.09 9.88 11.03
C GLU A 48 2.90 9.13 12.34
N LEU A 49 2.09 8.08 12.35
CA LEU A 49 1.92 7.23 13.53
C LEU A 49 3.19 6.48 13.94
N PHE A 50 4.06 6.14 12.98
CA PHE A 50 5.36 5.53 13.30
C PHE A 50 6.22 6.44 14.17
N MET A 51 6.11 7.76 13.96
CA MET A 51 6.84 8.77 14.73
C MET A 51 6.10 9.23 15.99
N ALA A 52 4.80 8.90 16.13
CA ALA A 52 3.95 9.40 17.21
C ALA A 52 4.05 8.61 18.52
N GLY A 53 4.66 7.40 18.52
CA GLY A 53 4.74 6.60 19.74
C GLY A 53 5.06 5.13 19.52
N ASP A 54 4.55 4.25 20.39
CA ASP A 54 4.78 2.81 20.27
C ASP A 54 3.93 2.19 19.16
N TYR A 55 4.44 2.32 17.95
CA TYR A 55 3.82 1.85 16.73
C TYR A 55 3.50 0.35 16.72
N PHE A 56 4.40 -0.48 17.24
CA PHE A 56 4.19 -1.92 17.25
C PHE A 56 3.21 -2.37 18.31
N ALA A 57 3.15 -1.71 19.46
CA ALA A 57 2.10 -1.95 20.44
C ALA A 57 0.73 -1.56 19.88
N PHE A 58 0.66 -0.49 19.09
CA PHE A 58 -0.59 -0.12 18.39
C PHE A 58 -1.00 -1.16 17.34
N ILE A 59 -0.06 -1.72 16.57
CA ILE A 59 -0.34 -2.85 15.66
C ILE A 59 -0.93 -4.04 16.43
N GLU A 60 -0.34 -4.44 17.55
CA GLU A 60 -0.87 -5.53 18.36
C GLU A 60 -2.25 -5.20 18.95
N TRP A 61 -2.49 -3.95 19.34
CA TRP A 61 -3.80 -3.48 19.80
C TRP A 61 -4.89 -3.59 18.72
N LEU A 62 -4.58 -3.25 17.46
CA LEU A 62 -5.47 -3.42 16.30
C LEU A 62 -5.76 -4.92 16.05
N LYS A 63 -4.72 -5.76 16.08
CA LYS A 63 -4.86 -7.22 15.89
C LYS A 63 -5.76 -7.85 16.95
N ALA A 64 -5.60 -7.46 18.22
CA ALA A 64 -6.45 -7.94 19.32
C ALA A 64 -7.95 -7.63 19.10
N ARG A 65 -8.26 -6.66 18.22
CA ARG A 65 -9.62 -6.28 17.81
C ARG A 65 -10.03 -6.88 16.46
N ASN A 66 -9.28 -7.86 15.95
CA ASN A 66 -9.49 -8.51 14.65
C ASN A 66 -9.49 -7.51 13.47
N LYS A 67 -8.76 -6.39 13.61
CA LYS A 67 -8.60 -5.42 12.52
C LYS A 67 -7.47 -5.86 11.59
N LYS A 68 -7.65 -5.65 10.29
CA LYS A 68 -6.61 -5.82 9.27
C LYS A 68 -5.72 -4.59 9.21
N ILE A 69 -4.46 -4.81 8.89
CA ILE A 69 -3.42 -3.79 9.02
C ILE A 69 -2.63 -3.67 7.73
N PHE A 70 -2.58 -2.46 7.21
CA PHE A 70 -1.74 -2.06 6.11
C PHE A 70 -0.64 -1.11 6.61
N VAL A 71 0.61 -1.57 6.64
CA VAL A 71 1.78 -0.77 6.99
C VAL A 71 2.26 0.01 5.77
N ASP A 72 2.09 1.33 5.78
CA ASP A 72 2.43 2.21 4.66
C ASP A 72 3.68 3.05 4.98
N LEU A 73 4.84 2.39 5.09
CA LEU A 73 6.14 3.02 5.35
C LEU A 73 7.01 3.15 4.10
N LYS A 74 6.53 2.65 2.95
CA LYS A 74 7.20 2.74 1.64
C LYS A 74 8.68 2.38 1.71
N PHE A 75 8.99 1.18 2.26
CA PHE A 75 10.37 0.74 2.50
C PHE A 75 11.26 0.95 1.28
N PHE A 76 12.25 1.81 1.46
CA PHE A 76 13.22 2.17 0.43
C PHE A 76 14.63 2.20 1.04
N ASP A 77 15.36 1.12 0.83
CA ASP A 77 16.72 0.90 1.32
C ASP A 77 17.40 -0.13 0.40
N ILE A 78 18.64 -0.51 0.68
CA ILE A 78 19.30 -1.59 -0.04
C ILE A 78 18.47 -2.88 0.04
N PRO A 79 18.41 -3.69 -1.02
CA PRO A 79 17.47 -4.82 -1.14
C PRO A 79 17.52 -5.80 0.05
N ALA A 80 18.72 -6.11 0.53
CA ALA A 80 18.91 -7.03 1.66
C ALA A 80 18.25 -6.51 2.95
N THR A 81 18.30 -5.20 3.20
CA THR A 81 17.67 -4.56 4.38
C THR A 81 16.16 -4.59 4.25
N VAL A 82 15.62 -4.22 3.07
CA VAL A 82 14.18 -4.29 2.82
C VAL A 82 13.67 -5.73 2.95
N GLY A 83 14.39 -6.72 2.40
CA GLY A 83 14.01 -8.13 2.54
C GLY A 83 13.92 -8.58 4.00
N ARG A 84 14.89 -8.20 4.86
CA ARG A 84 14.85 -8.50 6.30
C ARG A 84 13.72 -7.78 7.01
N ALA A 85 13.47 -6.50 6.68
CA ALA A 85 12.37 -5.73 7.27
C ALA A 85 11.00 -6.35 6.92
N ILE A 86 10.78 -6.72 5.66
CA ILE A 86 9.56 -7.39 5.21
C ILE A 86 9.38 -8.75 5.91
N LYS A 87 10.45 -9.54 6.07
CA LYS A 87 10.39 -10.80 6.82
C LYS A 87 10.00 -10.58 8.29
N ALA A 88 10.58 -9.59 8.94
CA ALA A 88 10.26 -9.25 10.32
C ALA A 88 8.81 -8.75 10.45
N LEU A 89 8.34 -7.93 9.51
CA LEU A 89 6.97 -7.43 9.51
C LEU A 89 5.96 -8.56 9.25
N SER A 90 6.26 -9.48 8.35
CA SER A 90 5.44 -10.66 8.07
C SER A 90 5.21 -11.51 9.33
N SER A 91 6.25 -11.67 10.18
CA SER A 91 6.11 -12.40 11.45
C SER A 91 5.23 -11.72 12.50
N LYS A 92 4.91 -10.45 12.31
CA LYS A 92 4.00 -9.69 13.18
C LYS A 92 2.52 -9.84 12.81
N GLY A 93 2.21 -10.58 11.73
CA GLY A 93 0.83 -10.81 11.29
C GLY A 93 0.14 -9.59 10.69
N VAL A 94 0.91 -8.70 10.07
CA VAL A 94 0.42 -7.57 9.27
C VAL A 94 -0.08 -8.10 7.92
N ASP A 95 -1.16 -7.53 7.39
CA ASP A 95 -1.81 -8.01 6.15
C ASP A 95 -1.15 -7.47 4.89
N MET A 96 -0.78 -6.18 4.89
CA MET A 96 -0.18 -5.51 3.73
C MET A 96 0.97 -4.59 4.15
N ALA A 97 1.95 -4.41 3.25
CA ALA A 97 3.01 -3.41 3.40
C ALA A 97 3.42 -2.81 2.05
N THR A 98 3.82 -1.53 2.06
CA THR A 98 4.37 -0.87 0.88
C THR A 98 5.89 -0.95 0.83
N ILE A 99 6.40 -1.12 -0.39
CA ILE A 99 7.82 -1.01 -0.73
C ILE A 99 7.99 -0.08 -1.93
N HIS A 100 9.18 0.44 -2.15
CA HIS A 100 9.47 1.21 -3.35
C HIS A 100 9.57 0.31 -4.60
N GLY A 101 9.12 0.82 -5.76
CA GLY A 101 8.97 0.06 -7.00
C GLY A 101 10.26 -0.18 -7.81
N ASN A 102 11.41 -0.30 -7.17
CA ASN A 102 12.66 -0.69 -7.80
C ASN A 102 12.77 -2.22 -7.84
N ASP A 103 13.20 -2.78 -8.97
CA ASP A 103 13.18 -4.23 -9.24
C ASP A 103 13.89 -5.05 -8.16
N SER A 104 15.11 -4.66 -7.77
CA SER A 104 15.88 -5.37 -6.74
C SER A 104 15.23 -5.32 -5.35
N ILE A 105 14.53 -4.22 -5.03
CA ILE A 105 13.76 -4.09 -3.78
C ILE A 105 12.54 -5.00 -3.84
N MET A 106 11.79 -4.97 -4.94
CA MET A 106 10.62 -5.82 -5.15
C MET A 106 10.98 -7.30 -5.08
N GLN A 107 12.09 -7.73 -5.71
CA GLN A 107 12.59 -9.11 -5.66
C GLN A 107 12.92 -9.55 -4.23
N ALA A 108 13.65 -8.71 -3.48
CA ALA A 108 14.00 -9.00 -2.09
C ALA A 108 12.76 -9.11 -1.20
N ALA A 109 11.79 -8.21 -1.38
CA ALA A 109 10.55 -8.22 -0.63
C ALA A 109 9.68 -9.43 -0.98
N ALA A 110 9.46 -9.70 -2.26
CA ALA A 110 8.65 -10.83 -2.74
C ALA A 110 9.17 -12.17 -2.21
N LYS A 111 10.51 -12.34 -2.18
CA LYS A 111 11.16 -13.55 -1.64
C LYS A 111 10.93 -13.74 -0.14
N ASN A 112 10.74 -12.67 0.62
CA ASN A 112 10.72 -12.69 2.09
C ASN A 112 9.33 -12.42 2.69
N LYS A 113 8.31 -12.15 1.88
CA LYS A 113 6.99 -11.69 2.34
C LYS A 113 6.16 -12.72 3.13
N GLY A 114 6.37 -14.02 2.91
CA GLY A 114 5.51 -15.05 3.50
C GLY A 114 4.04 -14.82 3.14
N ALA A 115 3.17 -14.72 4.14
CA ALA A 115 1.74 -14.43 3.98
C ALA A 115 1.42 -12.92 3.80
N LEU A 116 2.38 -12.04 4.12
CA LEU A 116 2.23 -10.60 3.96
C LEU A 116 2.05 -10.22 2.49
N LYS A 117 1.05 -9.43 2.16
CA LYS A 117 0.88 -8.88 0.81
C LYS A 117 1.78 -7.67 0.64
N VAL A 118 2.67 -7.73 -0.34
CA VAL A 118 3.60 -6.65 -0.66
C VAL A 118 3.06 -5.83 -1.83
N LEU A 119 2.97 -4.51 -1.60
CA LEU A 119 2.49 -3.54 -2.58
C LEU A 119 3.65 -2.64 -3.01
N ALA A 120 3.91 -2.58 -4.32
CA ALA A 120 4.93 -1.69 -4.85
C ALA A 120 4.36 -0.27 -5.08
N VAL A 121 5.03 0.74 -4.58
CA VAL A 121 4.76 2.13 -4.93
C VAL A 121 5.39 2.39 -6.31
N THR A 122 4.54 2.57 -7.32
CA THR A 122 4.99 2.77 -8.71
C THR A 122 5.58 4.16 -8.91
N ALA A 123 4.86 5.17 -8.48
CA ALA A 123 5.29 6.56 -8.33
C ALA A 123 4.52 7.13 -7.13
N LEU A 124 5.08 8.11 -6.44
CA LEU A 124 4.29 8.85 -5.47
C LEU A 124 3.19 9.60 -6.21
N THR A 125 1.98 9.59 -5.68
CA THR A 125 0.82 10.23 -6.32
C THR A 125 0.92 11.76 -6.37
N SER A 126 1.91 12.32 -5.70
CA SER A 126 2.28 13.74 -5.71
C SER A 126 3.31 14.10 -6.79
N LEU A 127 3.95 13.11 -7.45
CA LEU A 127 4.95 13.39 -8.48
C LEU A 127 4.30 13.93 -9.75
N ASP A 128 4.91 14.96 -10.28
CA ASP A 128 4.55 15.54 -11.58
C ASP A 128 5.67 15.34 -12.64
N ARG A 129 5.50 15.97 -13.80
CA ARG A 129 6.49 15.88 -14.88
C ARG A 129 7.81 16.55 -14.51
N GLY A 130 7.78 17.67 -13.77
CA GLY A 130 8.99 18.37 -13.32
C GLY A 130 9.83 17.51 -12.38
N ASP A 131 9.18 16.81 -11.45
CA ASP A 131 9.87 15.87 -10.55
C ASP A 131 10.56 14.73 -11.32
N LEU A 132 9.92 14.24 -12.40
CA LEU A 132 10.52 13.18 -13.23
C LEU A 132 11.73 13.69 -14.02
N ASP A 133 11.67 14.92 -14.54
CA ASP A 133 12.79 15.55 -15.25
C ASP A 133 13.99 15.73 -14.30
N ASP A 134 13.77 16.22 -13.08
CA ASP A 134 14.81 16.37 -12.05
C ASP A 134 15.43 15.02 -11.66
N LEU A 135 14.64 13.94 -11.68
CA LEU A 135 15.13 12.57 -11.46
C LEU A 135 15.77 11.94 -12.70
N GLY A 136 15.79 12.63 -13.84
CA GLY A 136 16.39 12.16 -15.11
C GLY A 136 15.52 11.16 -15.88
N PHE A 137 14.23 11.03 -15.58
CA PHE A 137 13.32 10.19 -16.35
C PHE A 137 12.88 10.88 -17.64
N GLN A 138 12.97 10.17 -18.77
CA GLN A 138 12.53 10.65 -20.07
C GLN A 138 11.09 10.27 -20.42
N CYS A 139 10.39 9.54 -19.54
CA CYS A 139 9.01 9.12 -19.70
C CYS A 139 8.06 9.98 -18.87
N ASP A 140 6.77 9.98 -19.21
CA ASP A 140 5.74 10.58 -18.36
C ASP A 140 5.39 9.68 -17.15
N VAL A 141 4.60 10.23 -16.21
CA VAL A 141 4.18 9.52 -14.99
C VAL A 141 3.42 8.23 -15.33
N GLN A 142 2.52 8.26 -16.32
CA GLN A 142 1.71 7.09 -16.69
C GLN A 142 2.58 5.96 -17.25
N GLN A 143 3.54 6.29 -18.09
CA GLN A 143 4.50 5.32 -18.62
C GLN A 143 5.36 4.70 -17.51
N LEU A 144 5.83 5.50 -16.57
CA LEU A 144 6.58 5.03 -15.41
C LEU A 144 5.73 4.08 -14.55
N VAL A 145 4.50 4.48 -14.24
CA VAL A 145 3.54 3.69 -13.45
C VAL A 145 3.27 2.35 -14.12
N LEU A 146 2.93 2.35 -15.42
CA LEU A 146 2.65 1.13 -16.16
C LEU A 146 3.87 0.20 -16.24
N SER A 147 5.05 0.76 -16.50
CA SER A 147 6.31 0.00 -16.56
C SER A 147 6.62 -0.67 -15.21
N ARG A 148 6.51 0.07 -14.10
CA ARG A 148 6.75 -0.47 -12.76
C ARG A 148 5.68 -1.47 -12.34
N ALA A 149 4.42 -1.24 -12.68
CA ALA A 149 3.32 -2.16 -12.40
C ALA A 149 3.49 -3.51 -13.12
N LYS A 150 3.93 -3.51 -14.40
CA LYS A 150 4.27 -4.73 -15.13
C LYS A 150 5.37 -5.53 -14.45
N ARG A 151 6.44 -4.84 -14.01
CA ARG A 151 7.55 -5.49 -13.32
C ARG A 151 7.15 -6.00 -11.94
N ALA A 152 6.35 -5.24 -11.19
CA ALA A 152 5.83 -5.67 -9.91
C ALA A 152 5.05 -7.00 -10.02
N LEU A 153 4.16 -7.09 -11.03
CA LEU A 153 3.42 -8.32 -11.31
C LEU A 153 4.36 -9.48 -11.68
N ALA A 154 5.31 -9.26 -12.58
CA ALA A 154 6.26 -10.28 -13.04
C ALA A 154 7.19 -10.78 -11.92
N ILE A 155 7.56 -9.91 -10.99
CA ILE A 155 8.43 -10.23 -9.83
C ILE A 155 7.65 -10.98 -8.73
N GLY A 156 6.33 -10.88 -8.70
CA GLY A 156 5.48 -11.56 -7.72
C GLY A 156 5.08 -10.69 -6.54
N CYS A 157 5.07 -9.36 -6.69
CA CYS A 157 4.34 -8.48 -5.77
C CYS A 157 2.84 -8.76 -5.86
N ASP A 158 2.12 -8.58 -4.75
CA ASP A 158 0.67 -8.84 -4.70
C ASP A 158 -0.15 -7.69 -5.29
N GLY A 159 0.42 -6.50 -5.32
CA GLY A 159 -0.25 -5.31 -5.82
C GLY A 159 0.67 -4.10 -5.94
N ILE A 160 0.03 -3.00 -6.24
CA ILE A 160 0.65 -1.68 -6.36
C ILE A 160 -0.18 -0.62 -5.64
N VAL A 161 0.47 0.49 -5.31
CA VAL A 161 -0.20 1.74 -4.96
C VAL A 161 -0.14 2.66 -6.17
N SER A 162 -1.27 3.22 -6.57
CA SER A 162 -1.40 4.07 -7.75
C SER A 162 -2.55 5.05 -7.58
N SER A 163 -2.55 6.14 -8.34
CA SER A 163 -3.68 7.07 -8.40
C SER A 163 -4.95 6.39 -8.93
N GLY A 164 -6.11 6.80 -8.43
CA GLY A 164 -7.39 6.35 -8.98
C GLY A 164 -7.58 6.66 -10.46
N LEU A 165 -6.89 7.70 -10.98
CA LEU A 165 -6.90 8.08 -12.40
C LEU A 165 -6.23 7.05 -13.31
N GLU A 166 -5.30 6.26 -12.78
CA GLU A 166 -4.51 5.29 -13.54
C GLU A 166 -5.14 3.89 -13.57
N VAL A 167 -6.13 3.61 -12.70
CA VAL A 167 -6.71 2.27 -12.52
C VAL A 167 -7.24 1.71 -13.84
N ARG A 168 -7.91 2.51 -14.65
CA ARG A 168 -8.47 2.06 -15.94
C ARG A 168 -7.36 1.59 -16.87
N MET A 169 -6.35 2.42 -17.09
CA MET A 169 -5.18 2.09 -17.92
C MET A 169 -4.47 0.81 -17.42
N LEU A 170 -4.30 0.69 -16.11
CA LEU A 170 -3.67 -0.48 -15.49
C LEU A 170 -4.49 -1.75 -15.75
N ARG A 171 -5.83 -1.70 -15.62
CA ARG A 171 -6.70 -2.85 -15.85
C ARG A 171 -6.78 -3.24 -17.34
N GLU A 172 -6.73 -2.28 -18.25
CA GLU A 172 -6.67 -2.54 -19.69
C GLU A 172 -5.33 -3.16 -20.14
N SER A 173 -4.25 -2.92 -19.37
CA SER A 173 -2.89 -3.30 -19.75
C SER A 173 -2.32 -4.47 -18.95
N LEU A 174 -2.91 -4.85 -17.82
CA LEU A 174 -2.37 -5.83 -16.87
C LEU A 174 -3.41 -6.85 -16.42
N ASP A 175 -2.91 -7.99 -15.93
CA ASP A 175 -3.73 -9.01 -15.29
C ASP A 175 -4.49 -8.44 -14.09
N HIS A 176 -5.78 -8.74 -14.01
CA HIS A 176 -6.68 -8.35 -12.93
C HIS A 176 -6.33 -9.01 -11.57
N ASN A 177 -5.41 -9.96 -11.56
CA ASN A 177 -4.85 -10.52 -10.33
C ASN A 177 -4.04 -9.52 -9.51
N LEU A 178 -3.53 -8.45 -10.12
CA LEU A 178 -2.80 -7.41 -9.41
C LEU A 178 -3.76 -6.60 -8.53
N LEU A 179 -3.49 -6.50 -7.23
CA LEU A 179 -4.18 -5.55 -6.37
C LEU A 179 -3.77 -4.13 -6.75
N VAL A 180 -4.73 -3.22 -6.84
CA VAL A 180 -4.47 -1.80 -7.01
C VAL A 180 -5.09 -1.07 -5.83
N ILE A 181 -4.25 -0.47 -5.01
CA ILE A 181 -4.67 0.35 -3.87
C ILE A 181 -4.61 1.81 -4.29
N THR A 182 -5.74 2.50 -4.17
CA THR A 182 -5.86 3.90 -4.58
C THR A 182 -6.04 4.79 -3.37
N PRO A 183 -5.02 5.58 -2.99
CA PRO A 183 -5.16 6.58 -1.94
C PRO A 183 -5.95 7.81 -2.42
N GLY A 184 -6.37 8.64 -1.48
CA GLY A 184 -6.99 9.93 -1.79
C GLY A 184 -8.50 9.89 -2.06
N VAL A 185 -9.16 8.75 -1.79
CA VAL A 185 -10.63 8.69 -1.78
C VAL A 185 -11.12 9.45 -0.55
N ARG A 186 -11.84 10.53 -0.78
CA ARG A 186 -12.43 11.36 0.28
C ARG A 186 -13.89 11.60 -0.05
N PRO A 187 -14.78 11.73 0.97
CA PRO A 187 -16.13 12.22 0.73
C PRO A 187 -16.07 13.55 -0.01
N VAL A 188 -16.88 13.70 -1.02
CA VAL A 188 -17.06 14.99 -1.69
C VAL A 188 -17.98 15.80 -0.79
N ASP A 189 -17.43 16.53 0.11
CA ASP A 189 -18.11 17.68 0.70
C ASP A 189 -17.69 18.90 -0.10
N ASN A 190 -18.48 19.31 -1.08
CA ASN A 190 -19.60 19.92 -0.76
C ASN A 190 -19.33 21.34 -0.48
#